data_1b7e360b3522a7b6a2ce019b657e87b4
#
_entry.id   1b7e360b3522a7b6a2ce019b657e87b4
#
_cell.length_a   1.000
_cell.length_b   1.000
_cell.length_c   1.000
_cell.angle_alpha   90.00
_cell.angle_beta   90.00
_cell.angle_gamma   90.00
#
_symmetry.space_group_name_H-M   'P 1'
#
loop_
_entity.id
_entity.type
_entity.pdbx_description
1 polymer ?
#
loop_
_entity_poly.entity_id
_entity_poly.type
_entity_poly.pdbx_seq_one_letter_code
_entity_poly.pdbx_strand_id
1 'polypeptide(L)'
;ETGVVEIARWSGADDVGRAINPLILHGQTHGAAAQGIGQALLELCYFDRNSAQNMAASFMDYAIPRADVLPSFNCELIEVPATSHKYGIRPGGEGGTTPALAATINAVVDALSEFGVRHVEMPATPERVWRAIQEAKARR
;
A
#
# COMPACT_ATOMS: atom_id res chain seq x y z
N GLU A 1 19.63 6.44 6.10
CA GLU A 1 20.13 6.28 7.48
C GLU A 1 19.02 5.89 8.46
N THR A 2 17.80 6.38 8.30
CA THR A 2 16.68 6.18 9.22
C THR A 2 15.75 5.01 8.83
N GLY A 3 15.83 4.52 7.59
CA GLY A 3 14.91 3.54 7.03
C GLY A 3 13.52 4.10 6.67
N VAL A 4 13.31 5.40 6.80
CA VAL A 4 12.03 6.04 6.40
C VAL A 4 11.84 5.93 4.90
N VAL A 5 10.64 5.50 4.50
CA VAL A 5 10.21 5.41 3.10
C VAL A 5 9.31 6.60 2.79
N GLU A 6 9.61 7.30 1.71
CA GLU A 6 8.77 8.34 1.15
C GLU A 6 8.29 7.91 -0.24
N ILE A 7 6.99 8.02 -0.48
CA ILE A 7 6.41 7.71 -1.79
C ILE A 7 6.38 8.98 -2.63
N ALA A 8 7.29 9.09 -3.58
CA ALA A 8 7.40 10.27 -4.44
C ALA A 8 6.22 10.41 -5.42
N ARG A 9 5.64 9.31 -5.87
CA ARG A 9 4.51 9.28 -6.81
C ARG A 9 3.73 7.99 -6.70
N TRP A 10 2.43 8.10 -6.88
CA TRP A 10 1.54 6.96 -7.10
C TRP A 10 0.73 7.18 -8.37
N SER A 11 0.71 6.19 -9.25
CA SER A 11 -0.12 6.21 -10.45
C SER A 11 -0.80 4.86 -10.61
N GLY A 12 -2.06 4.87 -11.02
CA GLY A 12 -2.86 3.67 -11.23
C GLY A 12 -3.86 3.85 -12.37
N ALA A 13 -4.28 2.74 -12.96
CA ALA A 13 -5.33 2.70 -13.96
C ALA A 13 -6.25 1.52 -13.64
N ASP A 14 -7.53 1.80 -13.38
CA ASP A 14 -8.53 0.82 -12.97
C ASP A 14 -9.58 0.63 -14.07
N ASP A 15 -9.74 -0.61 -14.56
CA ASP A 15 -10.87 -0.93 -15.42
C ASP A 15 -12.14 -1.14 -14.59
N VAL A 16 -13.00 -0.16 -14.62
CA VAL A 16 -14.28 -0.12 -13.90
C VAL A 16 -15.49 -0.50 -14.78
N GLY A 17 -15.23 -0.95 -16.00
CA GLY A 17 -16.27 -1.12 -17.00
C GLY A 17 -16.88 0.23 -17.34
N ARG A 18 -18.20 0.36 -17.32
CA ARG A 18 -18.87 1.66 -17.45
C ARG A 18 -18.79 2.43 -16.12
N ALA A 19 -18.19 3.60 -16.12
CA ALA A 19 -18.11 4.48 -14.96
C ALA A 19 -19.46 5.20 -14.74
N ILE A 20 -20.27 4.70 -13.83
CA ILE A 20 -21.59 5.31 -13.52
C ILE A 20 -21.41 6.63 -12.73
N ASN A 21 -20.49 6.65 -11.78
CA ASN A 21 -20.18 7.85 -11.03
C ASN A 21 -18.64 7.96 -10.85
N PRO A 22 -17.96 8.69 -11.73
CA PRO A 22 -16.50 8.83 -11.68
C PRO A 22 -15.99 9.42 -10.36
N LEU A 23 -16.72 10.37 -9.76
CA LEU A 23 -16.30 10.98 -8.49
C LEU A 23 -16.20 9.95 -7.36
N ILE A 24 -17.22 9.08 -7.24
CA ILE A 24 -17.21 8.01 -6.24
C ILE A 24 -16.11 6.99 -6.55
N LEU A 25 -15.94 6.62 -7.81
CA LEU A 25 -14.90 5.67 -8.21
C LEU A 25 -13.49 6.18 -7.91
N HIS A 26 -13.20 7.45 -8.22
CA HIS A 26 -11.92 8.07 -7.82
C HIS A 26 -11.72 8.05 -6.30
N GLY A 27 -12.75 8.37 -5.53
CA GLY A 27 -12.70 8.30 -4.07
C GLY A 27 -12.39 6.87 -3.56
N GLN A 28 -13.01 5.86 -4.17
CA GLN A 28 -12.74 4.45 -3.84
C GLN A 28 -11.30 4.06 -4.20
N THR A 29 -10.81 4.41 -5.37
CA THR A 29 -9.44 4.11 -5.79
C THR A 29 -8.41 4.78 -4.89
N HIS A 30 -8.59 6.06 -4.54
CA HIS A 30 -7.69 6.76 -3.63
C HIS A 30 -7.68 6.14 -2.23
N GLY A 31 -8.87 5.87 -1.68
CA GLY A 31 -8.99 5.22 -0.37
C GLY A 31 -8.41 3.82 -0.34
N ALA A 32 -8.62 3.07 -1.40
CA ALA A 32 -8.08 1.71 -1.56
C ALA A 32 -6.55 1.72 -1.66
N ALA A 33 -5.97 2.62 -2.46
CA ALA A 33 -4.53 2.80 -2.54
C ALA A 33 -3.93 3.20 -1.18
N ALA A 34 -4.56 4.15 -0.48
CA ALA A 34 -4.14 4.57 0.86
C ALA A 34 -4.12 3.40 1.85
N GLN A 35 -5.15 2.55 1.83
CA GLN A 35 -5.21 1.34 2.67
C GLN A 35 -4.08 0.36 2.34
N GLY A 36 -3.85 0.06 1.07
CA GLY A 36 -2.78 -0.84 0.67
C GLY A 36 -1.38 -0.32 1.02
N ILE A 37 -1.14 0.98 0.83
CA ILE A 37 0.09 1.65 1.28
C ILE A 37 0.25 1.55 2.79
N GLY A 38 -0.81 1.80 3.55
CA GLY A 38 -0.81 1.69 5.01
C GLY A 38 -0.40 0.30 5.48
N GLN A 39 -0.99 -0.75 4.91
CA GLN A 39 -0.65 -2.13 5.22
C GLN A 39 0.79 -2.49 4.83
N ALA A 40 1.28 -1.94 3.72
CA ALA A 40 2.63 -2.22 3.26
C ALA A 40 3.73 -1.55 4.11
N LEU A 41 3.47 -0.36 4.66
CA LEU A 41 4.51 0.46 5.30
C LEU A 41 4.34 0.68 6.80
N LEU A 42 3.10 0.67 7.34
CA LEU A 42 2.80 1.21 8.65
C LEU A 42 2.03 0.25 9.56
N GLU A 43 0.93 -0.34 9.05
CA GLU A 43 -0.07 -1.00 9.86
C GLU A 43 0.40 -2.36 10.38
N LEU A 44 0.46 -2.50 11.69
CA LEU A 44 0.83 -3.74 12.37
C LEU A 44 -0.11 -4.01 13.55
N CYS A 45 -0.83 -5.11 13.47
CA CYS A 45 -1.59 -5.64 14.58
C CYS A 45 -0.65 -6.50 15.44
N TYR A 46 -0.22 -5.94 16.57
CA TYR A 46 0.75 -6.57 17.45
C TYR A 46 0.09 -7.12 18.72
N PHE A 47 0.37 -8.39 19.01
CA PHE A 47 -0.09 -9.06 20.22
C PHE A 47 1.11 -9.43 21.10
N ASP A 48 1.01 -9.16 22.40
CA ASP A 48 1.98 -9.65 23.36
C ASP A 48 1.95 -11.19 23.41
N ARG A 49 3.11 -11.82 23.30
CA ARG A 49 3.22 -13.28 23.16
C ARG A 49 2.85 -14.05 24.43
N ASN A 50 2.95 -13.42 25.59
CA ASN A 50 2.71 -14.09 26.87
C ASN A 50 1.26 -13.95 27.32
N SER A 51 0.69 -12.75 27.16
CA SER A 51 -0.66 -12.42 27.63
C SER A 51 -1.72 -12.49 26.54
N ALA A 52 -1.33 -12.59 25.25
CA ALA A 52 -2.20 -12.45 24.09
C ALA A 52 -2.93 -11.09 24.02
N GLN A 53 -2.47 -10.10 24.79
CA GLN A 53 -3.02 -8.75 24.78
C GLN A 53 -2.75 -8.08 23.43
N ASN A 54 -3.79 -7.52 22.80
CA ASN A 54 -3.62 -6.66 21.64
C ASN A 54 -2.97 -5.34 22.07
N MET A 55 -1.76 -5.09 21.56
CA MET A 55 -0.97 -3.91 21.89
C MET A 55 -1.20 -2.76 20.91
N ALA A 56 -1.98 -2.98 19.85
CA ALA A 56 -2.33 -1.99 18.82
C ALA A 56 -3.84 -1.71 18.83
N ALA A 57 -4.44 -1.57 20.02
CA ALA A 57 -5.89 -1.47 20.19
C ALA A 57 -6.43 -0.04 20.14
N SER A 58 -5.60 0.97 20.00
CA SER A 58 -5.99 2.37 19.93
C SER A 58 -5.29 3.10 18.78
N PHE A 59 -5.81 4.28 18.38
CA PHE A 59 -5.13 5.13 17.38
C PHE A 59 -3.80 5.73 17.87
N MET A 60 -3.48 5.60 19.13
CA MET A 60 -2.14 5.95 19.66
C MET A 60 -1.10 4.88 19.30
N ASP A 61 -1.53 3.64 19.19
CA ASP A 61 -0.66 2.46 19.03
C ASP A 61 -0.73 1.87 17.63
N TYR A 62 -1.85 2.03 16.94
CA TYR A 62 -2.05 1.53 15.57
C TYR A 62 -1.74 2.62 14.54
N ALA A 63 -0.69 2.40 13.76
CA ALA A 63 -0.20 3.38 12.79
C ALA A 63 -0.97 3.30 11.47
N ILE A 64 -2.10 3.99 11.36
CA ILE A 64 -2.79 4.16 10.08
C ILE A 64 -2.12 5.25 9.23
N PRO A 65 -2.19 5.17 7.89
CA PRO A 65 -1.65 6.22 7.03
C PRO A 65 -2.44 7.52 7.21
N ARG A 66 -1.70 8.61 7.39
CA ARG A 66 -2.25 9.97 7.42
C ARG A 66 -2.01 10.64 6.07
N ALA A 67 -2.73 11.73 5.80
CA ALA A 67 -2.64 12.43 4.53
C ALA A 67 -1.24 12.96 4.20
N ASP A 68 -0.44 13.27 5.23
CA ASP A 68 0.94 13.75 5.08
C ASP A 68 1.94 12.65 4.69
N VAL A 69 1.57 11.37 4.82
CA VAL A 69 2.39 10.22 4.42
C VAL A 69 2.14 9.80 2.97
N LEU A 70 1.01 10.22 2.42
CA LEU A 70 0.57 9.80 1.10
C LEU A 70 0.94 10.83 0.02
N PRO A 71 1.37 10.37 -1.17
CA PRO A 71 1.60 11.28 -2.30
C PRO A 71 0.28 11.74 -2.91
N SER A 72 0.33 12.69 -3.83
CA SER A 72 -0.79 12.94 -4.74
C SER A 72 -1.01 11.71 -5.64
N PHE A 73 -2.26 11.27 -5.74
CA PHE A 73 -2.64 10.15 -6.60
C PHE A 73 -2.93 10.62 -8.02
N ASN A 74 -2.35 9.93 -8.99
CA ASN A 74 -2.68 10.07 -10.41
C ASN A 74 -3.36 8.77 -10.87
N CYS A 75 -4.68 8.73 -10.77
CA CYS A 75 -5.48 7.55 -11.07
C CYS A 75 -6.39 7.81 -12.26
N GLU A 76 -6.39 6.89 -13.21
CA GLU A 76 -7.26 6.91 -14.37
C GLU A 76 -8.29 5.78 -14.28
N LEU A 77 -9.53 6.08 -14.70
CA LEU A 77 -10.58 5.09 -14.87
C LEU A 77 -10.61 4.66 -16.33
N ILE A 78 -10.36 3.37 -16.57
CA ILE A 78 -10.49 2.76 -17.89
C ILE A 78 -11.88 2.15 -17.99
N GLU A 79 -12.55 2.41 -19.11
CA GLU A 79 -13.90 1.90 -19.35
C GLU A 79 -13.88 0.81 -20.43
N VAL A 80 -13.72 -0.45 -20.04
CA VAL A 80 -13.96 -1.61 -20.90
C VAL A 80 -15.25 -2.29 -20.44
N PRO A 81 -16.41 -2.00 -21.08
CA PRO A 81 -17.69 -2.49 -20.62
C PRO A 81 -17.72 -4.01 -20.47
N ALA A 82 -18.22 -4.49 -19.34
CA ALA A 82 -18.44 -5.92 -19.13
C ALA A 82 -19.53 -6.43 -20.07
N THR A 83 -19.29 -7.61 -20.63
CA THR A 83 -20.26 -8.27 -21.55
C THR A 83 -21.24 -9.18 -20.82
N SER A 84 -21.02 -9.44 -19.53
CA SER A 84 -21.84 -10.35 -18.72
C SER A 84 -23.23 -9.81 -18.37
N HIS A 85 -23.47 -8.51 -18.52
CA HIS A 85 -24.74 -7.87 -18.26
C HIS A 85 -24.90 -6.54 -19.02
N LYS A 86 -26.15 -6.09 -19.16
CA LYS A 86 -26.52 -4.94 -19.99
C LYS A 86 -25.96 -3.57 -19.55
N TYR A 87 -25.54 -3.44 -18.30
CA TYR A 87 -25.02 -2.18 -17.77
C TYR A 87 -23.53 -1.98 -18.06
N GLY A 88 -22.80 -3.06 -18.28
CA GLY A 88 -21.38 -3.01 -18.61
C GLY A 88 -20.46 -2.55 -17.46
N ILE A 89 -20.96 -2.51 -16.22
CA ILE A 89 -20.20 -2.07 -15.04
C ILE A 89 -19.29 -3.19 -14.52
N ARG A 90 -18.23 -2.80 -13.82
CA ARG A 90 -17.36 -3.71 -13.03
C ARG A 90 -17.25 -3.20 -11.59
N PRO A 91 -16.98 -4.07 -10.60
CA PRO A 91 -16.76 -3.65 -9.23
C PRO A 91 -15.55 -2.70 -9.13
N GLY A 92 -15.72 -1.56 -8.49
CA GLY A 92 -14.67 -0.56 -8.29
C GLY A 92 -14.31 -0.32 -6.80
N GLY A 93 -14.75 -1.21 -5.88
CA GLY A 93 -14.55 -1.02 -4.44
C GLY A 93 -13.16 -1.38 -3.94
N GLU A 94 -12.66 -2.56 -4.29
CA GLU A 94 -11.42 -3.12 -3.73
C GLU A 94 -10.26 -3.19 -4.75
N GLY A 95 -10.51 -2.82 -6.00
CA GLY A 95 -9.54 -2.92 -7.09
C GLY A 95 -8.22 -2.21 -6.82
N GLY A 96 -8.24 -1.12 -6.06
CA GLY A 96 -7.02 -0.37 -5.72
C GLY A 96 -6.24 -0.95 -4.54
N THR A 97 -6.87 -1.65 -3.59
CA THR A 97 -6.20 -2.12 -2.36
C THR A 97 -5.22 -3.26 -2.63
N THR A 98 -5.68 -4.29 -3.31
CA THR A 98 -4.88 -5.51 -3.57
C THR A 98 -3.57 -5.22 -4.32
N PRO A 99 -3.59 -4.51 -5.46
CA PRO A 99 -2.35 -4.18 -6.14
C PRO A 99 -1.48 -3.17 -5.37
N ALA A 100 -2.07 -2.32 -4.53
CA ALA A 100 -1.31 -1.31 -3.79
C ALA A 100 -0.33 -1.91 -2.79
N LEU A 101 -0.69 -3.01 -2.11
CA LEU A 101 0.24 -3.72 -1.23
C LEU A 101 1.48 -4.19 -2.01
N ALA A 102 1.25 -4.95 -3.06
CA ALA A 102 2.33 -5.54 -3.86
C ALA A 102 3.16 -4.46 -4.57
N ALA A 103 2.52 -3.44 -5.15
CA ALA A 103 3.23 -2.36 -5.83
C ALA A 103 4.13 -1.58 -4.87
N THR A 104 3.63 -1.26 -3.67
CA THR A 104 4.41 -0.52 -2.67
C THR A 104 5.61 -1.33 -2.20
N ILE A 105 5.43 -2.59 -1.79
CA ILE A 105 6.56 -3.38 -1.29
C ILE A 105 7.59 -3.69 -2.39
N ASN A 106 7.14 -3.91 -3.62
CA ASN A 106 8.04 -4.11 -4.75
C ASN A 106 8.87 -2.86 -5.04
N ALA A 107 8.25 -1.67 -5.00
CA ALA A 107 8.97 -0.41 -5.17
C ALA A 107 10.00 -0.17 -4.06
N VAL A 108 9.69 -0.53 -2.80
CA VAL A 108 10.65 -0.47 -1.69
C VAL A 108 11.83 -1.40 -1.94
N VAL A 109 11.57 -2.65 -2.32
CA VAL A 109 12.64 -3.63 -2.59
C VAL A 109 13.49 -3.20 -3.80
N ASP A 110 12.87 -2.66 -4.85
CA ASP A 110 13.58 -2.14 -6.00
C ASP A 110 14.50 -0.97 -5.63
N ALA A 111 14.00 0.01 -4.88
CA ALA A 111 14.78 1.13 -4.37
C ALA A 111 15.96 0.71 -3.48
N LEU A 112 15.86 -0.44 -2.81
CA LEU A 112 16.90 -0.99 -1.94
C LEU A 112 17.84 -1.97 -2.66
N SER A 113 17.61 -2.24 -3.93
CA SER A 113 18.37 -3.23 -4.71
C SER A 113 19.87 -2.90 -4.79
N GLU A 114 20.22 -1.61 -4.84
CA GLU A 114 21.63 -1.14 -4.82
C GLU A 114 22.37 -1.54 -3.53
N PHE A 115 21.67 -1.71 -2.40
CA PHE A 115 22.23 -2.19 -1.15
C PHE A 115 22.32 -3.72 -1.10
N GLY A 116 21.74 -4.43 -2.06
CA GLY A 116 21.68 -5.89 -2.12
C GLY A 116 20.48 -6.47 -1.36
N VAL A 117 19.52 -5.65 -0.95
CA VAL A 117 18.27 -6.10 -0.34
C VAL A 117 17.38 -6.71 -1.41
N ARG A 118 16.87 -7.92 -1.16
CA ARG A 118 16.00 -8.66 -2.09
C ARG A 118 14.60 -8.92 -1.52
N HIS A 119 14.41 -8.65 -0.25
CA HIS A 119 13.14 -8.87 0.44
C HIS A 119 13.05 -7.97 1.67
N VAL A 120 11.86 -7.44 1.90
CA VAL A 120 11.48 -6.75 3.14
C VAL A 120 10.10 -7.27 3.54
N GLU A 121 9.95 -7.71 4.78
CA GLU A 121 8.68 -8.17 5.31
C GLU A 121 7.71 -7.01 5.57
N MET A 122 6.44 -7.16 5.20
CA MET A 122 5.41 -6.17 5.50
C MET A 122 4.95 -6.24 6.96
N PRO A 123 4.61 -5.10 7.56
CA PRO A 123 4.81 -3.75 7.05
C PRO A 123 6.30 -3.39 7.01
N ALA A 124 6.74 -2.76 5.93
CA ALA A 124 8.11 -2.28 5.76
C ALA A 124 8.34 -1.00 6.60
N THR A 125 8.24 -1.14 7.91
CA THR A 125 8.46 -0.04 8.85
C THR A 125 9.90 0.50 8.74
N PRO A 126 10.16 1.74 9.14
CA PRO A 126 11.51 2.31 9.12
C PRO A 126 12.57 1.41 9.77
N GLU A 127 12.22 0.77 10.89
CA GLU A 127 13.11 -0.17 11.56
C GLU A 127 13.43 -1.39 10.69
N ARG A 128 12.42 -2.02 10.07
CA ARG A 128 12.60 -3.19 9.21
C ARG A 128 13.41 -2.86 7.97
N VAL A 129 13.15 -1.73 7.35
CA VAL A 129 13.92 -1.24 6.20
C VAL A 129 15.38 -0.99 6.60
N TRP A 130 15.60 -0.30 7.72
CA TRP A 130 16.95 -0.06 8.23
C TRP A 130 17.70 -1.37 8.51
N ARG A 131 17.07 -2.32 9.19
CA ARG A 131 17.67 -3.65 9.47
C ARG A 131 18.03 -4.38 8.18
N ALA A 132 17.13 -4.42 7.21
CA ALA A 132 17.39 -5.07 5.92
C ALA A 132 18.62 -4.48 5.22
N ILE A 133 18.79 -3.15 5.27
CA ILE A 133 19.99 -2.47 4.72
C ILE A 133 21.24 -2.88 5.50
N GLN A 134 21.22 -2.88 6.83
CA GLN A 134 22.38 -3.26 7.65
C GLN A 134 22.79 -4.71 7.42
N GLU A 135 21.83 -5.62 7.39
CA GLU A 135 22.08 -7.04 7.12
C GLU A 135 22.66 -7.28 5.71
N ALA A 136 22.14 -6.56 4.70
CA ALA A 136 22.65 -6.67 3.34
C ALA A 136 24.10 -6.14 3.24
N LYS A 137 24.42 -5.06 3.93
CA LYS A 137 25.80 -4.52 4.02
C LYS A 137 26.76 -5.49 4.71
N ALA A 138 26.29 -6.18 5.75
CA ALA A 138 27.13 -7.14 6.48
C ALA A 138 27.44 -8.44 5.70
N ARG A 139 26.67 -8.71 4.62
CA ARG A 139 26.88 -9.88 3.73
C ARG A 139 27.84 -9.60 2.55
N ARG A 140 28.23 -8.35 2.37
CA ARG A 140 29.19 -7.90 1.34
C ARG A 140 30.62 -7.92 1.90
#